data_c5f0149396218cf91ce9975819a68b68
#
_entry.id   c5f0149396218cf91ce9975819a68b68
#
_cell.length_a   1.000
_cell.length_b   1.000
_cell.length_c   1.000
_cell.angle_alpha   90.00
_cell.angle_beta   90.00
_cell.angle_gamma   90.00
#
_symmetry.space_group_name_H-M   'P 1'
#
loop_
_entity.id
_entity.type
_entity.pdbx_description
1 polymer ?
#
loop_
_entity_poly.entity_id
_entity_poly.type
_entity_poly.pdbx_seq_one_letter_code
_entity_poly.pdbx_strand_id
1 'polypeptide(L)'
;MSSYKIIDHEYDVVVLGAGGSGLRAAVGLSEAGLKTACISKVFPTRSHTSAAQGGISAALGNMGEDDWRWHMYDTVKGSDWLGDQDAIEYLCKEAPKAVIELERYGVPFSRTKDGKIYQRAFGGMTKDYGNESVQRTCAAADRTGHAILHTLYGCLLYTSPSPRD
;
A
#
# COMPACT_ATOMS: atom_id res chain seq x y z
N MET A 1 -36.35 -31.28 -5.02
CA MET A 1 -35.08 -30.50 -4.91
C MET A 1 -35.49 -29.02 -4.84
N SER A 2 -35.17 -28.32 -3.73
CA SER A 2 -35.45 -26.88 -3.66
C SER A 2 -34.50 -26.16 -4.60
N SER A 3 -35.02 -25.56 -5.67
CA SER A 3 -34.25 -24.69 -6.53
C SER A 3 -33.94 -23.41 -5.76
N TYR A 4 -32.65 -23.17 -5.45
CA TYR A 4 -32.23 -21.89 -4.92
C TYR A 4 -32.28 -20.80 -5.99
N LYS A 5 -32.60 -19.58 -5.58
CA LYS A 5 -32.68 -18.44 -6.50
C LYS A 5 -31.25 -18.00 -6.86
N ILE A 6 -30.93 -17.93 -8.13
CA ILE A 6 -29.72 -17.31 -8.66
C ILE A 6 -30.02 -15.84 -8.87
N ILE A 7 -29.10 -14.99 -8.41
CA ILE A 7 -29.12 -13.53 -8.61
C ILE A 7 -27.87 -13.17 -9.38
N ASP A 8 -28.04 -12.67 -10.58
CA ASP A 8 -26.94 -12.23 -11.43
C ASP A 8 -26.61 -10.76 -11.14
N HIS A 9 -25.32 -10.46 -11.06
CA HIS A 9 -24.80 -9.12 -10.91
C HIS A 9 -23.79 -8.84 -12.02
N GLU A 10 -23.85 -7.65 -12.61
CA GLU A 10 -22.97 -7.25 -13.70
C GLU A 10 -22.06 -6.08 -13.26
N TYR A 11 -20.76 -6.22 -13.48
CA TYR A 11 -19.72 -5.25 -13.15
C TYR A 11 -18.69 -5.18 -14.29
N ASP A 12 -18.06 -4.00 -14.46
CA ASP A 12 -16.96 -3.85 -15.41
C ASP A 12 -15.70 -4.58 -14.92
N VAL A 13 -15.46 -4.55 -13.60
CA VAL A 13 -14.28 -5.16 -12.97
C VAL A 13 -14.66 -5.86 -11.67
N VAL A 14 -14.06 -7.02 -11.44
CA VAL A 14 -14.16 -7.75 -10.17
C VAL A 14 -12.76 -7.85 -9.55
N VAL A 15 -12.60 -7.29 -8.34
CA VAL A 15 -11.38 -7.38 -7.53
C VAL A 15 -11.56 -8.47 -6.48
N LEU A 16 -10.68 -9.48 -6.51
CA LEU A 16 -10.69 -10.57 -5.52
C LEU A 16 -9.72 -10.27 -4.39
N GLY A 17 -10.26 -9.96 -3.23
CA GLY A 17 -9.52 -9.61 -2.02
C GLY A 17 -9.56 -8.12 -1.72
N ALA A 18 -9.90 -7.76 -0.48
CA ALA A 18 -10.00 -6.39 0.02
C ALA A 18 -8.91 -6.08 1.07
N GLY A 19 -7.69 -6.53 0.81
CA GLY A 19 -6.50 -6.06 1.52
C GLY A 19 -6.02 -4.71 0.97
N GLY A 20 -4.86 -4.23 1.41
CA GLY A 20 -4.32 -2.94 0.98
C GLY A 20 -4.24 -2.80 -0.54
N SER A 21 -3.72 -3.81 -1.25
CA SER A 21 -3.62 -3.79 -2.71
C SER A 21 -4.98 -3.82 -3.42
N GLY A 22 -5.90 -4.67 -2.94
CA GLY A 22 -7.24 -4.76 -3.52
C GLY A 22 -8.06 -3.48 -3.32
N LEU A 23 -8.00 -2.88 -2.12
CA LEU A 23 -8.67 -1.60 -1.87
C LEU A 23 -8.04 -0.47 -2.70
N ARG A 24 -6.70 -0.45 -2.84
CA ARG A 24 -6.05 0.56 -3.72
C ARG A 24 -6.47 0.40 -5.18
N ALA A 25 -6.57 -0.84 -5.67
CA ALA A 25 -7.09 -1.11 -7.01
C ALA A 25 -8.55 -0.65 -7.15
N ALA A 26 -9.40 -0.97 -6.17
CA ALA A 26 -10.80 -0.57 -6.18
C ALA A 26 -10.98 0.97 -6.17
N VAL A 27 -10.15 1.71 -5.40
CA VAL A 27 -10.14 3.18 -5.42
C VAL A 27 -9.81 3.69 -6.82
N GLY A 28 -8.72 3.22 -7.44
CA GLY A 28 -8.35 3.68 -8.78
C GLY A 28 -9.36 3.33 -9.87
N LEU A 29 -10.01 2.16 -9.77
CA LEU A 29 -11.08 1.77 -10.70
C LEU A 29 -12.32 2.65 -10.53
N SER A 30 -12.67 2.98 -9.29
CA SER A 30 -13.78 3.90 -8.98
C SER A 30 -13.50 5.31 -9.47
N GLU A 31 -12.28 5.81 -9.29
CA GLU A 31 -11.83 7.11 -9.83
C GLU A 31 -11.89 7.14 -11.37
N ALA A 32 -11.66 5.99 -12.02
CA ALA A 32 -11.81 5.84 -13.47
C ALA A 32 -13.27 5.71 -13.93
N GLY A 33 -14.24 5.73 -13.02
CA GLY A 33 -15.67 5.63 -13.31
C GLY A 33 -16.16 4.22 -13.66
N LEU A 34 -15.37 3.18 -13.34
CA LEU A 34 -15.74 1.79 -13.61
C LEU A 34 -16.59 1.21 -12.48
N LYS A 35 -17.67 0.51 -12.86
CA LYS A 35 -18.50 -0.23 -11.92
C LYS A 35 -17.76 -1.45 -11.41
N THR A 36 -17.29 -1.38 -10.16
CA THR A 36 -16.37 -2.35 -9.59
C THR A 36 -16.98 -3.12 -8.44
N ALA A 37 -16.85 -4.46 -8.47
CA ALA A 37 -17.12 -5.30 -7.31
C ALA A 37 -15.82 -5.69 -6.63
N CYS A 38 -15.71 -5.46 -5.31
CA CYS A 38 -14.60 -5.96 -4.51
C CYS A 38 -15.11 -7.09 -3.60
N ILE A 39 -14.68 -8.33 -3.89
CA ILE A 39 -15.12 -9.53 -3.18
C ILE A 39 -14.09 -9.88 -2.12
N SER A 40 -14.53 -10.02 -0.88
CA SER A 40 -13.66 -10.35 0.25
C SER A 40 -14.26 -11.45 1.12
N LYS A 41 -13.39 -12.34 1.62
CA LYS A 41 -13.77 -13.38 2.58
C LYS A 41 -14.12 -12.82 3.95
N VAL A 42 -13.45 -11.75 4.33
CA VAL A 42 -13.64 -11.05 5.62
C VAL A 42 -13.99 -9.59 5.37
N PHE A 43 -14.53 -8.92 6.36
CA PHE A 43 -14.74 -7.47 6.27
C PHE A 43 -13.42 -6.77 5.91
N PRO A 44 -13.38 -5.82 4.97
CA PRO A 44 -12.13 -5.28 4.43
C PRO A 44 -11.11 -4.82 5.48
N THR A 45 -11.56 -4.12 6.53
CA THR A 45 -10.68 -3.63 7.61
C THR A 45 -10.13 -4.74 8.52
N ARG A 46 -10.51 -6.00 8.28
CA ARG A 46 -10.00 -7.19 8.96
C ARG A 46 -8.97 -7.97 8.15
N SER A 47 -8.55 -7.47 6.99
CA SER A 47 -7.51 -8.11 6.20
C SER A 47 -6.17 -8.09 6.93
N HIS A 48 -5.25 -8.96 6.50
CA HIS A 48 -3.91 -9.07 7.13
C HIS A 48 -3.11 -7.77 7.08
N THR A 49 -3.38 -6.89 6.12
CA THR A 49 -2.77 -5.55 6.06
C THR A 49 -2.92 -4.79 7.38
N SER A 50 -4.03 -4.96 8.11
CA SER A 50 -4.25 -4.31 9.41
C SER A 50 -3.20 -4.67 10.47
N ALA A 51 -2.54 -5.83 10.34
CA ALA A 51 -1.52 -6.30 11.25
C ALA A 51 -0.11 -5.76 10.96
N ALA A 52 0.09 -5.06 9.86
CA ALA A 52 1.39 -4.50 9.49
C ALA A 52 1.73 -3.28 10.36
N GLN A 53 2.77 -3.40 11.17
CA GLN A 53 3.20 -2.38 12.14
C GLN A 53 4.43 -1.59 11.67
N GLY A 54 5.35 -2.24 10.95
CA GLY A 54 6.66 -1.70 10.59
C GLY A 54 6.61 -0.40 9.80
N GLY A 55 5.81 -0.36 8.79
CA GLY A 55 5.70 0.76 7.86
C GLY A 55 5.73 0.33 6.41
N ILE A 56 5.84 1.30 5.53
CA ILE A 56 6.01 1.11 4.08
C ILE A 56 7.31 1.77 3.63
N SER A 57 8.17 1.02 2.96
CA SER A 57 9.50 1.50 2.57
C SER A 57 9.46 2.25 1.24
N ALA A 58 10.07 3.43 1.23
CA ALA A 58 10.22 4.25 0.03
C ALA A 58 11.42 5.19 0.19
N ALA A 59 12.23 5.33 -0.83
CA ALA A 59 13.41 6.19 -0.83
C ALA A 59 13.00 7.67 -0.98
N LEU A 60 12.41 8.27 0.07
CA LEU A 60 12.01 9.69 0.08
C LEU A 60 13.16 10.64 0.39
N GLY A 61 14.22 10.17 1.03
CA GLY A 61 15.34 11.00 1.45
C GLY A 61 15.03 12.03 2.56
N ASN A 62 13.95 11.83 3.32
CA ASN A 62 13.54 12.78 4.35
C ASN A 62 14.43 12.79 5.59
N MET A 63 15.10 11.67 5.88
CA MET A 63 15.95 11.47 7.07
C MET A 63 17.43 11.46 6.71
N GLY A 64 17.80 11.67 5.47
CA GLY A 64 19.14 11.64 4.93
C GLY A 64 19.10 11.27 3.46
N GLU A 65 20.27 11.29 2.81
CA GLU A 65 20.36 10.90 1.40
C GLU A 65 19.89 9.47 1.18
N ASP A 66 19.03 9.24 0.18
CA ASP A 66 18.54 7.92 -0.21
C ASP A 66 18.21 7.89 -1.71
N ASP A 67 18.31 6.70 -2.32
CA ASP A 67 18.03 6.48 -3.73
C ASP A 67 17.25 5.17 -3.91
N TRP A 68 16.29 5.16 -4.82
CA TRP A 68 15.49 3.98 -5.12
C TRP A 68 16.33 2.79 -5.63
N ARG A 69 17.51 3.03 -6.22
CA ARG A 69 18.44 1.97 -6.67
C ARG A 69 19.07 1.23 -5.50
N TRP A 70 19.35 1.94 -4.40
CA TRP A 70 19.81 1.30 -3.16
C TRP A 70 18.69 0.49 -2.52
N HIS A 71 17.45 1.01 -2.57
CA HIS A 71 16.27 0.25 -2.14
C HIS A 71 16.08 -1.01 -2.98
N MET A 72 16.23 -0.92 -4.31
CA MET A 72 16.19 -2.08 -5.21
C MET A 72 17.28 -3.10 -4.85
N TYR A 73 18.52 -2.67 -4.64
CA TYR A 73 19.62 -3.55 -4.26
C TYR A 73 19.31 -4.31 -2.98
N ASP A 74 18.86 -3.64 -1.93
CA ASP A 74 18.49 -4.28 -0.67
C ASP A 74 17.35 -5.28 -0.85
N THR A 75 16.37 -4.96 -1.71
CA THR A 75 15.21 -5.82 -1.98
C THR A 75 15.62 -7.08 -2.75
N VAL A 76 16.45 -6.93 -3.79
CA VAL A 76 16.99 -8.07 -4.56
C VAL A 76 17.83 -8.97 -3.65
N LYS A 77 18.71 -8.39 -2.84
CA LYS A 77 19.54 -9.12 -1.87
C LYS A 77 18.68 -9.81 -0.80
N GLY A 78 17.67 -9.11 -0.27
CA GLY A 78 16.75 -9.64 0.73
C GLY A 78 15.85 -10.77 0.24
N SER A 79 15.66 -10.88 -1.09
CA SER A 79 14.96 -11.99 -1.74
C SER A 79 15.89 -13.14 -2.16
N ASP A 80 17.09 -13.19 -1.60
CA ASP A 80 18.13 -14.19 -1.96
C ASP A 80 18.41 -14.28 -3.46
N TRP A 81 18.28 -13.16 -4.18
CA TRP A 81 18.45 -13.05 -5.64
C TRP A 81 17.42 -13.85 -6.46
N LEU A 82 16.37 -14.36 -5.82
CA LEU A 82 15.32 -15.16 -6.47
C LEU A 82 14.11 -14.32 -6.91
N GLY A 83 14.04 -13.05 -6.49
CA GLY A 83 12.94 -12.15 -6.85
C GLY A 83 12.96 -11.75 -8.32
N ASP A 84 11.78 -11.47 -8.87
CA ASP A 84 11.64 -10.87 -10.20
C ASP A 84 12.20 -9.43 -10.15
N GLN A 85 13.35 -9.23 -10.82
CA GLN A 85 14.10 -7.99 -10.72
C GLN A 85 13.38 -6.82 -11.41
N ASP A 86 12.64 -7.07 -12.48
CA ASP A 86 11.86 -6.04 -13.18
C ASP A 86 10.70 -5.54 -12.29
N ALA A 87 10.03 -6.47 -11.61
CA ALA A 87 8.99 -6.14 -10.64
C ALA A 87 9.55 -5.39 -9.43
N ILE A 88 10.73 -5.77 -8.93
CA ILE A 88 11.41 -5.10 -7.82
C ILE A 88 11.86 -3.69 -8.23
N GLU A 89 12.43 -3.52 -9.43
CA GLU A 89 12.79 -2.19 -9.96
C GLU A 89 11.57 -1.29 -9.99
N TYR A 90 10.49 -1.74 -10.60
CA TYR A 90 9.25 -1.00 -10.69
C TYR A 90 8.72 -0.60 -9.30
N LEU A 91 8.67 -1.55 -8.37
CA LEU A 91 8.21 -1.31 -7.01
C LEU A 91 9.05 -0.24 -6.31
N CYS A 92 10.38 -0.37 -6.31
CA CYS A 92 11.26 0.55 -5.59
C CYS A 92 11.27 1.95 -6.20
N LYS A 93 11.16 2.04 -7.53
CA LYS A 93 11.10 3.30 -8.28
C LYS A 93 9.79 4.06 -8.06
N GLU A 94 8.66 3.34 -8.01
CA GLU A 94 7.33 3.95 -7.82
C GLU A 94 6.96 4.12 -6.33
N ALA A 95 7.64 3.45 -5.40
CA ALA A 95 7.34 3.52 -3.97
C ALA A 95 7.25 4.95 -3.40
N PRO A 96 8.16 5.90 -3.74
CA PRO A 96 8.04 7.28 -3.29
C PRO A 96 6.73 7.94 -3.70
N LYS A 97 6.31 7.75 -4.94
CA LYS A 97 5.06 8.28 -5.48
C LYS A 97 3.85 7.65 -4.79
N ALA A 98 3.88 6.34 -4.58
CA ALA A 98 2.81 5.61 -3.89
C ALA A 98 2.63 6.07 -2.44
N VAL A 99 3.70 6.38 -1.71
CA VAL A 99 3.63 6.91 -0.35
C VAL A 99 3.00 8.30 -0.32
N ILE A 100 3.40 9.19 -1.24
CA ILE A 100 2.79 10.53 -1.35
C ILE A 100 1.31 10.44 -1.75
N GLU A 101 0.95 9.49 -2.60
CA GLU A 101 -0.45 9.24 -2.96
C GLU A 101 -1.26 8.77 -1.73
N LEU A 102 -0.76 7.83 -0.95
CA LEU A 102 -1.39 7.39 0.30
C LEU A 102 -1.55 8.54 1.30
N GLU A 103 -0.56 9.43 1.40
CA GLU A 103 -0.66 10.65 2.20
C GLU A 103 -1.80 11.56 1.73
N ARG A 104 -1.94 11.75 0.41
CA ARG A 104 -3.04 12.54 -0.18
C ARG A 104 -4.41 11.93 0.06
N TYR A 105 -4.50 10.62 0.13
CA TYR A 105 -5.72 9.94 0.55
C TYR A 105 -6.04 10.10 2.04
N GLY A 106 -5.08 10.61 2.82
CA GLY A 106 -5.27 10.90 4.24
C GLY A 106 -4.60 9.91 5.20
N VAL A 107 -3.65 9.09 4.75
CA VAL A 107 -2.86 8.25 5.67
C VAL A 107 -2.04 9.15 6.59
N PRO A 108 -2.25 9.07 7.93
CA PRO A 108 -1.64 9.96 8.90
C PRO A 108 -0.21 9.51 9.24
N PHE A 109 0.71 9.59 8.27
CA PHE A 109 2.11 9.29 8.53
C PHE A 109 2.69 10.18 9.63
N SER A 110 3.53 9.61 10.48
CA SER A 110 4.29 10.36 11.48
C SER A 110 5.17 11.42 10.82
N ARG A 111 5.39 12.54 11.51
CA ARG A 111 6.10 13.70 10.95
C ARG A 111 7.40 13.97 11.69
N THR A 112 8.36 14.48 10.94
CA THR A 112 9.54 15.16 11.48
C THR A 112 9.15 16.52 12.04
N LYS A 113 10.07 17.18 12.78
CA LYS A 113 9.86 18.55 13.24
C LYS A 113 9.64 19.55 12.11
N ASP A 114 10.21 19.26 10.93
CA ASP A 114 10.08 20.07 9.71
C ASP A 114 8.84 19.75 8.87
N GLY A 115 7.95 18.90 9.41
CA GLY A 115 6.69 18.53 8.73
C GLY A 115 6.81 17.47 7.63
N LYS A 116 8.00 16.92 7.37
CA LYS A 116 8.20 15.84 6.40
C LYS A 116 7.69 14.51 6.95
N ILE A 117 7.36 13.55 6.07
CA ILE A 117 7.05 12.19 6.49
C ILE A 117 8.27 11.61 7.21
N TYR A 118 8.06 11.17 8.45
CA TYR A 118 9.10 10.50 9.22
C TYR A 118 9.38 9.12 8.65
N GLN A 119 10.66 8.79 8.54
CA GLN A 119 11.12 7.48 8.10
C GLN A 119 11.98 6.86 9.20
N ARG A 120 11.67 5.62 9.59
CA ARG A 120 12.44 4.88 10.59
C ARG A 120 13.49 3.99 9.95
N ALA A 121 14.52 3.69 10.71
CA ALA A 121 15.46 2.61 10.37
C ALA A 121 14.76 1.25 10.46
N PHE A 122 15.13 0.37 9.56
CA PHE A 122 14.69 -1.02 9.58
C PHE A 122 15.86 -1.92 9.16
N GLY A 123 15.91 -3.16 9.65
CA GLY A 123 16.99 -4.08 9.34
C GLY A 123 17.12 -4.33 7.83
N GLY A 124 18.36 -4.34 7.34
CA GLY A 124 18.65 -4.60 5.92
C GLY A 124 18.45 -3.42 4.99
N MET A 125 18.17 -2.22 5.49
CA MET A 125 18.08 -1.01 4.67
C MET A 125 19.40 -0.27 4.67
N THR A 126 20.00 -0.16 3.48
CA THR A 126 21.32 0.41 3.30
C THR A 126 21.35 1.43 2.16
N LYS A 127 22.31 2.35 2.21
CA LYS A 127 22.71 3.19 1.09
C LYS A 127 24.03 2.71 0.51
N ASP A 128 24.39 3.24 -0.65
CA ASP A 128 25.62 2.89 -1.35
C ASP A 128 25.85 1.37 -1.47
N TYR A 129 24.77 0.65 -1.80
CA TYR A 129 24.80 -0.79 -2.06
C TYR A 129 25.36 -1.62 -0.90
N GLY A 130 24.96 -1.31 0.33
CA GLY A 130 25.31 -2.09 1.52
C GLY A 130 26.34 -1.45 2.46
N ASN A 131 26.78 -0.22 2.18
CA ASN A 131 27.86 0.41 2.97
C ASN A 131 27.39 1.01 4.29
N GLU A 132 26.24 1.69 4.31
CA GLU A 132 25.72 2.39 5.49
C GLU A 132 24.22 2.13 5.69
N SER A 133 23.75 2.22 6.92
CA SER A 133 22.31 2.15 7.20
C SER A 133 21.58 3.41 6.73
N VAL A 134 20.34 3.23 6.22
CA VAL A 134 19.47 4.31 5.83
C VAL A 134 18.08 4.17 6.47
N GLN A 135 17.37 5.27 6.63
CA GLN A 135 16.02 5.32 7.16
C GLN A 135 15.04 5.59 6.02
N ARG A 136 14.35 4.55 5.52
CA ARG A 136 13.37 4.69 4.42
C ARG A 136 11.98 4.18 4.72
N THR A 137 11.73 3.64 5.91
CA THR A 137 10.42 3.08 6.26
C THR A 137 9.48 4.16 6.77
N CYS A 138 8.54 4.58 5.95
CA CYS A 138 7.48 5.53 6.31
C CYS A 138 6.46 4.86 7.23
N ALA A 139 6.15 5.48 8.36
CA ALA A 139 5.33 4.86 9.37
C ALA A 139 4.25 5.80 9.94
N ALA A 140 3.12 5.21 10.31
CA ALA A 140 2.09 5.84 11.15
C ALA A 140 2.15 5.16 12.53
N ALA A 141 3.07 5.61 13.38
CA ALA A 141 3.43 4.99 14.65
C ALA A 141 3.66 3.47 14.48
N ASP A 142 3.00 2.61 15.26
CA ASP A 142 3.06 1.15 15.21
C ASP A 142 1.86 0.51 14.51
N ARG A 143 1.07 1.29 13.77
CA ARG A 143 -0.20 0.89 13.13
C ARG A 143 -0.30 1.28 11.66
N THR A 144 0.80 1.29 10.95
CA THR A 144 0.84 1.80 9.57
C THR A 144 -0.11 1.06 8.64
N GLY A 145 -0.14 -0.28 8.70
CA GLY A 145 -1.04 -1.06 7.86
C GLY A 145 -2.52 -0.85 8.19
N HIS A 146 -2.85 -0.73 9.48
CA HIS A 146 -4.18 -0.36 9.92
C HIS A 146 -4.59 1.01 9.37
N ALA A 147 -3.71 2.01 9.47
CA ALA A 147 -3.96 3.36 8.97
C ALA A 147 -4.19 3.38 7.46
N ILE A 148 -3.33 2.71 6.68
CA ILE A 148 -3.46 2.58 5.22
C ILE A 148 -4.80 1.94 4.85
N LEU A 149 -5.11 0.80 5.48
CA LEU A 149 -6.31 0.04 5.17
C LEU A 149 -7.60 0.81 5.46
N HIS A 150 -7.68 1.47 6.63
CA HIS A 150 -8.84 2.27 6.99
C HIS A 150 -8.99 3.52 6.12
N THR A 151 -7.89 4.15 5.74
CA THR A 151 -7.91 5.28 4.80
C THR A 151 -8.46 4.87 3.45
N LEU A 152 -7.94 3.80 2.84
CA LEU A 152 -8.42 3.31 1.55
C LEU A 152 -9.88 2.86 1.60
N TYR A 153 -10.28 2.19 2.68
CA TYR A 153 -11.68 1.82 2.89
C TYR A 153 -12.57 3.06 3.02
N GLY A 154 -12.14 4.08 3.77
CA GLY A 154 -12.84 5.36 3.87
C GLY A 154 -13.02 6.04 2.51
N CYS A 155 -11.99 6.07 1.67
CA CYS A 155 -12.10 6.61 0.30
C CYS A 155 -13.22 5.94 -0.49
N LEU A 156 -13.32 4.61 -0.43
CA LEU A 156 -14.35 3.86 -1.16
C LEU A 156 -15.78 4.17 -0.67
N LEU A 157 -15.97 4.49 0.61
CA LEU A 157 -17.28 4.88 1.14
C LEU A 157 -17.79 6.21 0.57
N TYR A 158 -16.88 7.06 0.08
CA TYR A 158 -17.22 8.36 -0.50
C TYR A 158 -17.23 8.38 -2.03
N THR A 159 -16.51 7.44 -2.67
CA THR A 159 -16.33 7.41 -4.13
C THR A 159 -17.19 6.36 -4.82
N SER A 160 -17.68 5.35 -4.08
CA SER A 160 -18.54 4.31 -4.63
C SER A 160 -20.00 4.55 -4.24
N PRO A 161 -20.96 4.33 -5.15
CA PRO A 161 -22.37 4.33 -4.77
C PRO A 161 -22.60 3.26 -3.69
N SER A 162 -23.43 3.61 -2.71
CA SER A 162 -23.81 2.69 -1.65
C SER A 162 -24.48 1.44 -2.23
N PRO A 163 -24.14 0.22 -1.76
CA PRO A 163 -24.90 -0.97 -2.17
C PRO A 163 -26.37 -0.95 -1.74
N ARG A 164 -26.81 0.08 -1.04
CA ARG A 164 -28.18 0.27 -0.57
C ARG A 164 -28.98 1.24 -1.46
N ASP A 165 -28.32 1.90 -2.40
CA ASP A 165 -28.90 2.76 -3.41
C ASP A 165 -29.08 1.95 -4.70
#